data_20aa639fa29b15b77328e4b501627f27
#
_entry.id   20aa639fa29b15b77328e4b501627f27
#
_cell.length_a   1.000
_cell.length_b   1.000
_cell.length_c   1.000
_cell.angle_alpha   90.00
_cell.angle_beta   90.00
_cell.angle_gamma   90.00
#
_symmetry.space_group_name_H-M   'P 1'
#
loop_
_entity.id
_entity.type
_entity.pdbx_description
1 polymer ?
#
loop_
_entity_poly.entity_id
_entity_poly.type
_entity_poly.pdbx_seq_one_letter_code
_entity_poly.pdbx_strand_id
1 'polypeptide(L)'
;MNAIECIKRRRSIRKYKSKPIDHSIIDSIVSAASYSPSWKNTQITRYIAIEDSSIQDTIAERFTPSFNSNIVKQAPMLIAVTFVKGRCGFERDGSYSTKKGDRWQMFDVGVSCQSFCLAAKELGLGTVIMGIFDEDGISDLLHIPEDQELAALIAIGYPDMDPEAPMRKPVDTLLQYR
;
A
#
# COMPACT_ATOMS: atom_id res chain seq x y z
N MET A 1 4.40 -4.11 -20.45
CA MET A 1 4.86 -5.42 -19.88
C MET A 1 3.63 -6.30 -19.71
N ASN A 2 3.71 -7.65 -19.85
CA ASN A 2 2.54 -8.47 -19.54
C ASN A 2 2.39 -8.64 -18.00
N ALA A 3 1.21 -9.01 -17.53
CA ALA A 3 0.90 -9.07 -16.09
C ALA A 3 1.83 -10.02 -15.31
N ILE A 4 2.12 -11.21 -15.85
CA ILE A 4 3.01 -12.19 -15.19
C ILE A 4 4.44 -11.64 -15.07
N GLU A 5 4.91 -10.99 -16.10
CA GLU A 5 6.24 -10.37 -16.10
C GLU A 5 6.30 -9.20 -15.09
N CYS A 6 5.28 -8.36 -15.03
CA CYS A 6 5.18 -7.28 -14.06
C CYS A 6 5.22 -7.81 -12.62
N ILE A 7 4.43 -8.84 -12.31
CA ILE A 7 4.43 -9.50 -11.00
C ILE A 7 5.82 -10.04 -10.65
N LYS A 8 6.49 -10.72 -11.60
CA LYS A 8 7.81 -11.32 -11.38
C LYS A 8 8.93 -10.29 -11.23
N ARG A 9 8.81 -9.14 -11.89
CA ARG A 9 9.84 -8.07 -11.91
C ARG A 9 9.63 -7.00 -10.83
N ARG A 10 8.43 -6.87 -10.24
CA ARG A 10 8.19 -5.93 -9.14
C ARG A 10 9.07 -6.27 -7.94
N ARG A 11 9.73 -5.25 -7.40
CA ARG A 11 10.58 -5.31 -6.18
C ARG A 11 10.14 -4.27 -5.17
N SER A 12 10.49 -4.51 -3.91
CA SER A 12 10.40 -3.48 -2.87
C SER A 12 11.59 -2.53 -3.02
N ILE A 13 11.31 -1.33 -3.48
CA ILE A 13 12.31 -0.28 -3.72
C ILE A 13 12.40 0.59 -2.47
N ARG A 14 13.61 0.81 -1.98
CA ARG A 14 13.90 1.54 -0.73
C ARG A 14 14.86 2.71 -0.92
N LYS A 15 15.23 2.99 -2.17
CA LYS A 15 16.05 4.12 -2.56
C LYS A 15 15.49 4.74 -3.83
N TYR A 16 15.32 6.04 -3.84
CA TYR A 16 14.64 6.77 -4.90
C TYR A 16 15.51 7.91 -5.42
N LYS A 17 15.26 8.27 -6.68
CA LYS A 17 15.80 9.49 -7.27
C LYS A 17 15.02 10.68 -6.72
N SER A 18 15.72 11.80 -6.50
CA SER A 18 15.09 13.09 -6.13
C SER A 18 14.38 13.69 -7.35
N LYS A 19 13.27 13.06 -7.74
CA LYS A 19 12.44 13.48 -8.88
C LYS A 19 10.99 13.45 -8.45
N PRO A 20 10.25 14.57 -8.53
CA PRO A 20 8.83 14.60 -8.19
C PRO A 20 8.03 13.69 -9.12
N ILE A 21 6.88 13.22 -8.62
CA ILE A 21 5.92 12.40 -9.37
C ILE A 21 4.79 13.32 -9.79
N ASP A 22 4.42 13.27 -11.07
CA ASP A 22 3.25 13.98 -11.57
C ASP A 22 1.96 13.38 -10.98
N HIS A 23 1.03 14.21 -10.55
CA HIS A 23 -0.25 13.77 -9.99
C HIS A 23 -1.03 12.88 -10.95
N SER A 24 -0.98 13.14 -12.25
CA SER A 24 -1.63 12.31 -13.27
C SER A 24 -1.15 10.86 -13.29
N ILE A 25 0.11 10.62 -12.88
CA ILE A 25 0.66 9.27 -12.73
C ILE A 25 0.04 8.60 -11.50
N ILE A 26 -0.07 9.31 -10.38
CA ILE A 26 -0.72 8.79 -9.16
C ILE A 26 -2.20 8.50 -9.42
N ASP A 27 -2.91 9.41 -10.09
CA ASP A 27 -4.31 9.21 -10.49
C ASP A 27 -4.48 7.95 -11.34
N SER A 28 -3.58 7.73 -12.30
CA SER A 28 -3.58 6.52 -13.14
C SER A 28 -3.34 5.25 -12.32
N ILE A 29 -2.44 5.29 -11.34
CA ILE A 29 -2.14 4.16 -10.44
C ILE A 29 -3.36 3.85 -9.56
N VAL A 30 -3.97 4.87 -8.94
CA VAL A 30 -5.14 4.70 -8.09
C VAL A 30 -6.34 4.24 -8.90
N SER A 31 -6.53 4.79 -10.12
CA SER A 31 -7.55 4.32 -11.05
C SER A 31 -7.39 2.84 -11.38
N ALA A 32 -6.18 2.37 -11.69
CA ALA A 32 -5.91 0.96 -11.91
C ALA A 32 -6.17 0.10 -10.65
N ALA A 33 -5.74 0.58 -9.48
CA ALA A 33 -5.94 -0.10 -8.21
C ALA A 33 -7.43 -0.22 -7.83
N SER A 34 -8.29 0.70 -8.28
CA SER A 34 -9.75 0.65 -8.03
C SER A 34 -10.45 -0.55 -8.69
N TYR A 35 -9.82 -1.15 -9.71
CA TYR A 35 -10.31 -2.40 -10.33
C TYR A 35 -9.97 -3.66 -9.53
N SER A 36 -9.32 -3.55 -8.39
CA SER A 36 -9.10 -4.68 -7.49
C SER A 36 -10.43 -5.28 -7.05
N PRO A 37 -10.58 -6.61 -7.06
CA PRO A 37 -11.77 -7.22 -6.48
C PRO A 37 -11.84 -6.91 -4.99
N SER A 38 -13.05 -6.66 -4.49
CA SER A 38 -13.31 -6.43 -3.08
C SER A 38 -14.58 -7.15 -2.62
N TRP A 39 -14.70 -7.39 -1.32
CA TRP A 39 -15.87 -8.02 -0.73
C TRP A 39 -17.18 -7.31 -1.14
N LYS A 40 -18.10 -8.04 -1.80
CA LYS A 40 -19.38 -7.48 -2.30
C LYS A 40 -19.21 -6.12 -3.03
N ASN A 41 -18.05 -5.88 -3.64
CA ASN A 41 -17.66 -4.63 -4.30
C ASN A 41 -17.73 -3.39 -3.37
N THR A 42 -17.36 -3.56 -2.11
CA THR A 42 -17.43 -2.48 -1.10
C THR A 42 -16.39 -1.38 -1.32
N GLN A 43 -15.30 -1.67 -2.02
CA GLN A 43 -14.25 -0.72 -2.42
C GLN A 43 -13.79 0.16 -1.25
N ILE A 44 -13.46 -0.46 -0.11
CA ILE A 44 -13.17 0.25 1.16
C ILE A 44 -11.85 1.00 1.16
N THR A 45 -10.87 0.64 0.32
CA THR A 45 -9.53 1.22 0.34
C THR A 45 -9.52 2.69 -0.06
N ARG A 46 -8.73 3.51 0.63
CA ARG A 46 -8.47 4.92 0.35
C ARG A 46 -6.97 5.17 0.32
N TYR A 47 -6.56 6.25 -0.33
CA TYR A 47 -5.16 6.64 -0.46
C TYR A 47 -5.01 8.12 -0.15
N ILE A 48 -4.06 8.46 0.73
CA ILE A 48 -3.67 9.83 1.04
C ILE A 48 -2.24 10.01 0.52
N ALA A 49 -2.07 10.84 -0.50
CA ALA A 49 -0.75 11.17 -1.04
C ALA A 49 -0.12 12.31 -0.24
N ILE A 50 1.06 12.09 0.30
CA ILE A 50 1.81 13.01 1.14
C ILE A 50 3.06 13.45 0.38
N GLU A 51 3.10 14.72 -0.02
CA GLU A 51 4.20 15.35 -0.75
C GLU A 51 4.93 16.40 0.10
N ASP A 52 4.26 16.89 1.15
CA ASP A 52 4.84 17.85 2.07
C ASP A 52 5.98 17.18 2.86
N SER A 53 7.20 17.66 2.62
CA SER A 53 8.40 17.15 3.27
C SER A 53 8.37 17.29 4.78
N SER A 54 7.70 18.32 5.31
CA SER A 54 7.60 18.53 6.76
C SER A 54 6.71 17.47 7.42
N ILE A 55 5.64 17.06 6.74
CA ILE A 55 4.78 15.95 7.17
C ILE A 55 5.54 14.63 7.06
N GLN A 56 6.24 14.40 5.94
CA GLN A 56 7.04 13.18 5.76
C GLN A 56 8.16 13.09 6.81
N ASP A 57 8.86 14.18 7.09
CA ASP A 57 9.90 14.23 8.12
C ASP A 57 9.33 13.93 9.52
N THR A 58 8.16 14.49 9.84
CA THR A 58 7.47 14.21 11.10
C THR A 58 7.11 12.72 11.21
N ILE A 59 6.54 12.11 10.14
CA ILE A 59 6.24 10.68 10.11
C ILE A 59 7.52 9.85 10.29
N ALA A 60 8.58 10.21 9.56
CA ALA A 60 9.85 9.51 9.59
C ALA A 60 10.51 9.53 10.98
N GLU A 61 10.49 10.68 11.65
CA GLU A 61 11.21 10.88 12.91
C GLU A 61 10.45 10.40 14.14
N ARG A 62 9.14 10.58 14.14
CA ARG A 62 8.32 10.34 15.32
C ARG A 62 7.54 9.04 15.29
N PHE A 63 7.13 8.59 14.09
CA PHE A 63 6.12 7.55 13.95
C PHE A 63 6.61 6.31 13.19
N THR A 64 7.89 6.28 12.75
CA THR A 64 8.46 5.09 12.11
C THR A 64 9.78 4.68 12.76
N PRO A 65 10.10 3.37 12.82
CA PRO A 65 11.41 2.92 13.28
C PRO A 65 12.52 3.36 12.30
N SER A 66 13.75 3.43 12.79
CA SER A 66 14.90 3.97 12.06
C SER A 66 15.11 3.37 10.66
N PHE A 67 14.83 2.08 10.47
CA PHE A 67 14.97 1.43 9.16
C PHE A 67 13.90 1.88 8.14
N ASN A 68 12.71 2.30 8.58
CA ASN A 68 11.68 2.89 7.71
C ASN A 68 11.86 4.41 7.58
N SER A 69 12.33 5.10 8.61
CA SER A 69 12.56 6.54 8.62
C SER A 69 13.39 6.99 7.41
N ASN A 70 14.52 6.32 7.15
CA ASN A 70 15.38 6.65 6.01
C ASN A 70 14.69 6.44 4.65
N ILE A 71 13.77 5.48 4.55
CA ILE A 71 13.01 5.23 3.32
C ILE A 71 12.00 6.35 3.09
N VAL A 72 11.27 6.74 4.15
CA VAL A 72 10.28 7.83 4.09
C VAL A 72 10.94 9.14 3.69
N LYS A 73 12.06 9.52 4.32
CA LYS A 73 12.77 10.78 4.06
C LYS A 73 13.28 10.95 2.61
N GLN A 74 13.63 9.87 1.94
CA GLN A 74 14.16 9.96 0.56
C GLN A 74 13.11 9.69 -0.51
N ALA A 75 11.92 9.25 -0.15
CA ALA A 75 10.85 9.05 -1.13
C ALA A 75 10.25 10.40 -1.56
N PRO A 76 10.10 10.66 -2.86
CA PRO A 76 9.46 11.90 -3.32
C PRO A 76 7.99 11.99 -2.92
N MET A 77 7.36 10.87 -2.57
CA MET A 77 5.98 10.81 -2.08
C MET A 77 5.79 9.63 -1.14
N LEU A 78 4.97 9.81 -0.12
CA LEU A 78 4.49 8.76 0.77
C LEU A 78 2.97 8.62 0.59
N ILE A 79 2.47 7.40 0.48
CA ILE A 79 1.04 7.11 0.42
C ILE A 79 0.63 6.47 1.74
N ALA A 80 -0.25 7.10 2.48
CA ALA A 80 -0.96 6.47 3.58
C ALA A 80 -2.19 5.74 3.00
N VAL A 81 -2.24 4.42 3.20
CA VAL A 81 -3.34 3.58 2.75
C VAL A 81 -4.29 3.36 3.91
N THR A 82 -5.52 3.83 3.77
CA THR A 82 -6.58 3.65 4.76
C THR A 82 -7.72 2.80 4.21
N PHE A 83 -8.64 2.38 5.06
CA PHE A 83 -9.87 1.73 4.65
C PHE A 83 -11.05 2.18 5.49
N VAL A 84 -12.24 2.19 4.88
CA VAL A 84 -13.51 2.47 5.58
C VAL A 84 -13.91 1.25 6.39
N LYS A 85 -14.02 1.42 7.71
CA LYS A 85 -14.36 0.36 8.68
C LYS A 85 -15.82 -0.12 8.56
N GLY A 86 -16.06 -1.33 9.03
CA GLY A 86 -17.43 -1.85 9.25
C GLY A 86 -18.22 -2.18 7.97
N ARG A 87 -17.56 -2.28 6.80
CA ARG A 87 -18.24 -2.59 5.53
C ARG A 87 -17.84 -3.94 4.94
N CYS A 88 -16.55 -4.17 4.75
CA CYS A 88 -16.04 -5.43 4.22
C CYS A 88 -16.08 -6.50 5.32
N GLY A 89 -16.70 -7.64 5.05
CA GLY A 89 -16.90 -8.73 6.01
C GLY A 89 -18.12 -8.57 6.93
N PHE A 90 -18.90 -7.50 6.74
CA PHE A 90 -20.08 -7.21 7.54
C PHE A 90 -21.39 -7.33 6.74
N GLU A 91 -22.48 -7.63 7.44
CA GLU A 91 -23.86 -7.51 6.97
C GLU A 91 -24.38 -6.10 7.26
N ARG A 92 -25.59 -5.78 6.76
CA ARG A 92 -26.21 -4.44 6.92
C ARG A 92 -26.54 -4.08 8.36
N ASP A 93 -26.76 -5.09 9.20
CA ASP A 93 -27.07 -4.95 10.63
C ASP A 93 -25.83 -4.85 11.52
N GLY A 94 -24.63 -4.82 10.90
CA GLY A 94 -23.35 -4.77 11.60
C GLY A 94 -22.81 -6.12 12.07
N SER A 95 -23.52 -7.21 11.84
CA SER A 95 -23.03 -8.56 12.16
C SER A 95 -21.96 -9.01 11.16
N TYR A 96 -21.13 -9.96 11.58
CA TYR A 96 -20.11 -10.53 10.68
C TYR A 96 -20.73 -11.53 9.68
N SER A 97 -20.45 -11.37 8.39
CA SER A 97 -20.85 -12.31 7.34
C SER A 97 -20.17 -13.68 7.46
N THR A 98 -19.02 -13.77 8.09
CA THR A 98 -18.24 -15.01 8.24
C THR A 98 -17.49 -15.03 9.56
N LYS A 99 -16.97 -16.23 9.94
CA LYS A 99 -16.11 -16.40 11.12
C LYS A 99 -14.79 -15.61 11.06
N LYS A 100 -14.40 -15.08 9.90
CA LYS A 100 -13.20 -14.23 9.76
C LYS A 100 -13.46 -12.79 10.23
N GLY A 101 -14.73 -12.39 10.31
CA GLY A 101 -15.14 -11.07 10.78
C GLY A 101 -14.50 -9.95 9.97
N ASP A 102 -13.94 -8.97 10.66
CA ASP A 102 -13.30 -7.77 10.14
C ASP A 102 -11.99 -8.02 9.36
N ARG A 103 -11.39 -9.22 9.49
CA ARG A 103 -10.13 -9.56 8.79
C ARG A 103 -10.25 -9.49 7.26
N TRP A 104 -11.46 -9.53 6.73
CA TRP A 104 -11.70 -9.29 5.32
C TRP A 104 -11.33 -7.88 4.86
N GLN A 105 -11.39 -6.90 5.76
CA GLN A 105 -10.96 -5.52 5.47
C GLN A 105 -9.47 -5.48 5.09
N MET A 106 -8.59 -6.09 5.91
CA MET A 106 -7.16 -6.18 5.61
C MET A 106 -6.86 -7.04 4.38
N PHE A 107 -7.70 -8.05 4.08
CA PHE A 107 -7.58 -8.83 2.84
C PHE A 107 -7.81 -7.94 1.60
N ASP A 108 -8.90 -7.18 1.57
CA ASP A 108 -9.24 -6.28 0.46
C ASP A 108 -8.17 -5.20 0.28
N VAL A 109 -7.70 -4.60 1.39
CA VAL A 109 -6.61 -3.62 1.35
C VAL A 109 -5.34 -4.22 0.75
N GLY A 110 -4.98 -5.44 1.15
CA GLY A 110 -3.79 -6.13 0.61
C GLY A 110 -3.88 -6.36 -0.90
N VAL A 111 -5.05 -6.74 -1.40
CA VAL A 111 -5.32 -6.90 -2.85
C VAL A 111 -5.17 -5.56 -3.58
N SER A 112 -5.72 -4.50 -3.00
CA SER A 112 -5.64 -3.14 -3.55
C SER A 112 -4.21 -2.59 -3.54
N CYS A 113 -3.46 -2.78 -2.46
CA CYS A 113 -2.04 -2.43 -2.37
C CYS A 113 -1.20 -3.15 -3.43
N GLN A 114 -1.46 -4.43 -3.68
CA GLN A 114 -0.74 -5.16 -4.72
C GLN A 114 -1.03 -4.60 -6.11
N SER A 115 -2.29 -4.29 -6.42
CA SER A 115 -2.67 -3.65 -7.70
C SER A 115 -2.00 -2.28 -7.87
N PHE A 116 -1.99 -1.48 -6.81
CA PHE A 116 -1.28 -0.20 -6.76
C PHE A 116 0.21 -0.37 -7.09
N CYS A 117 0.89 -1.33 -6.44
CA CYS A 117 2.31 -1.58 -6.65
C CYS A 117 2.62 -2.09 -8.07
N LEU A 118 1.72 -2.87 -8.68
CA LEU A 118 1.88 -3.35 -10.05
C LEU A 118 1.69 -2.22 -11.06
N ALA A 119 0.66 -1.38 -10.88
CA ALA A 119 0.45 -0.21 -11.71
C ALA A 119 1.62 0.78 -11.63
N ALA A 120 2.13 1.04 -10.42
CA ALA A 120 3.32 1.87 -10.23
C ALA A 120 4.53 1.29 -10.98
N LYS A 121 4.75 -0.04 -10.90
CA LYS A 121 5.85 -0.72 -11.62
C LYS A 121 5.72 -0.58 -13.13
N GLU A 122 4.51 -0.74 -13.68
CA GLU A 122 4.24 -0.59 -15.12
C GLU A 122 4.54 0.84 -15.61
N LEU A 123 4.28 1.85 -14.77
CA LEU A 123 4.54 3.26 -15.04
C LEU A 123 5.98 3.70 -14.68
N GLY A 124 6.89 2.74 -14.42
CA GLY A 124 8.31 3.01 -14.18
C GLY A 124 8.65 3.46 -12.75
N LEU A 125 7.70 3.40 -11.83
CA LEU A 125 7.91 3.72 -10.42
C LEU A 125 8.24 2.48 -9.59
N GLY A 126 8.90 2.70 -8.48
CA GLY A 126 9.18 1.70 -7.44
C GLY A 126 8.40 2.00 -6.18
N THR A 127 8.02 0.94 -5.48
CA THR A 127 7.25 1.03 -4.23
C THR A 127 7.81 0.12 -3.17
N VAL A 128 7.58 0.46 -1.89
CA VAL A 128 7.69 -0.48 -0.76
C VAL A 128 6.53 -0.26 0.20
N ILE A 129 5.87 -1.36 0.57
CA ILE A 129 4.82 -1.36 1.60
C ILE A 129 5.49 -1.51 2.96
N MET A 130 5.11 -0.66 3.90
CA MET A 130 5.59 -0.65 5.28
C MET A 130 4.41 -0.81 6.23
N GLY A 131 4.51 -1.73 7.19
CA GLY A 131 3.48 -2.03 8.19
C GLY A 131 3.94 -1.84 9.64
N ILE A 132 5.14 -1.27 9.86
CA ILE A 132 5.65 -0.99 11.21
C ILE A 132 5.76 0.53 11.37
N PHE A 133 4.82 1.12 12.08
CA PHE A 133 4.69 2.55 12.35
C PHE A 133 3.75 2.76 13.54
N ASP A 134 3.73 3.96 14.10
CA ASP A 134 2.74 4.41 15.07
C ASP A 134 1.47 4.85 14.34
N GLU A 135 0.44 3.99 14.40
CA GLU A 135 -0.82 4.19 13.69
C GLU A 135 -1.58 5.41 14.21
N ASP A 136 -1.69 5.53 15.53
CA ASP A 136 -2.45 6.61 16.18
C ASP A 136 -1.82 7.97 15.87
N GLY A 137 -0.49 8.08 16.04
CA GLY A 137 0.24 9.31 15.78
C GLY A 137 0.16 9.78 14.32
N ILE A 138 0.16 8.86 13.36
CA ILE A 138 0.00 9.21 11.94
C ILE A 138 -1.45 9.56 11.63
N SER A 139 -2.41 8.85 12.21
CA SER A 139 -3.84 9.12 12.00
C SER A 139 -4.22 10.51 12.50
N ASP A 140 -3.72 10.91 13.66
CA ASP A 140 -3.90 12.25 14.22
C ASP A 140 -3.24 13.32 13.33
N LEU A 141 -2.00 13.09 12.90
CA LEU A 141 -1.25 14.04 12.06
C LEU A 141 -1.92 14.28 10.72
N LEU A 142 -2.47 13.23 10.10
CA LEU A 142 -3.12 13.30 8.80
C LEU A 142 -4.61 13.60 8.88
N HIS A 143 -5.18 13.74 10.08
CA HIS A 143 -6.62 13.92 10.32
C HIS A 143 -7.47 12.85 9.61
N ILE A 144 -7.04 11.57 9.76
CA ILE A 144 -7.77 10.44 9.16
C ILE A 144 -9.18 10.39 9.79
N PRO A 145 -10.25 10.32 8.97
CA PRO A 145 -11.61 10.26 9.48
C PRO A 145 -11.83 9.09 10.45
N GLU A 146 -12.66 9.28 11.48
CA GLU A 146 -12.92 8.26 12.50
C GLU A 146 -13.51 6.96 11.94
N ASP A 147 -14.18 7.01 10.79
CA ASP A 147 -14.72 5.84 10.10
C ASP A 147 -13.67 5.11 9.26
N GLN A 148 -12.42 5.59 9.25
CA GLN A 148 -11.31 4.96 8.56
C GLN A 148 -10.24 4.46 9.54
N GLU A 149 -9.38 3.57 9.05
CA GLU A 149 -8.24 3.00 9.76
C GLU A 149 -7.02 2.99 8.83
N LEU A 150 -5.86 3.34 9.37
CA LEU A 150 -4.59 3.31 8.64
C LEU A 150 -4.06 1.88 8.57
N ALA A 151 -3.96 1.32 7.37
CA ALA A 151 -3.53 -0.06 7.15
C ALA A 151 -2.03 -0.20 6.84
N ALA A 152 -1.49 0.72 6.04
CA ALA A 152 -0.10 0.65 5.57
C ALA A 152 0.41 2.01 5.11
N LEU A 153 1.72 2.15 5.07
CA LEU A 153 2.40 3.21 4.34
C LEU A 153 3.06 2.63 3.09
N ILE A 154 3.01 3.34 1.96
CA ILE A 154 3.72 2.99 0.73
C ILE A 154 4.62 4.14 0.33
N ALA A 155 5.94 3.95 0.43
CA ALA A 155 6.88 4.88 -0.18
C ALA A 155 6.91 4.62 -1.69
N ILE A 156 6.86 5.68 -2.51
CA ILE A 156 6.81 5.61 -3.96
C ILE A 156 7.72 6.66 -4.60
N GLY A 157 8.39 6.28 -5.68
CA GLY A 157 9.29 7.17 -6.43
C GLY A 157 9.94 6.48 -7.61
N TYR A 158 10.72 7.24 -8.38
CA TYR A 158 11.56 6.66 -9.43
C TYR A 158 12.72 5.88 -8.78
N PRO A 159 12.91 4.58 -9.12
CA PRO A 159 13.91 3.76 -8.48
C PRO A 159 15.34 4.30 -8.67
N ASP A 160 16.13 4.32 -7.60
CA ASP A 160 17.59 4.54 -7.62
C ASP A 160 18.33 3.30 -7.14
N MET A 161 17.73 2.14 -7.33
CA MET A 161 18.29 0.82 -7.07
C MET A 161 17.59 -0.24 -7.91
N ASP A 162 18.27 -1.35 -8.19
CA ASP A 162 17.69 -2.53 -8.85
C ASP A 162 18.02 -3.78 -8.01
N PRO A 163 17.25 -4.06 -6.96
CA PRO A 163 17.53 -5.18 -6.06
C PRO A 163 17.21 -6.51 -6.73
N GLU A 164 18.05 -7.50 -6.47
CA GLU A 164 17.81 -8.88 -6.87
C GLU A 164 16.49 -9.43 -6.31
N ALA A 165 15.93 -10.40 -7.03
CA ALA A 165 14.75 -11.10 -6.56
C ALA A 165 15.12 -12.03 -5.39
N PRO A 166 14.55 -11.88 -4.19
CA PRO A 166 14.75 -12.84 -3.13
C PRO A 166 14.21 -14.21 -3.54
N MET A 167 14.82 -15.26 -3.00
CA MET A 167 14.40 -16.64 -3.24
C MET A 167 12.90 -16.81 -2.95
N ARG A 168 12.24 -17.62 -3.75
CA ARG A 168 10.83 -17.98 -3.56
C ARG A 168 10.72 -19.45 -3.20
N LYS A 169 9.70 -19.78 -2.40
CA LYS A 169 9.36 -21.18 -2.15
C LYS A 169 8.98 -21.85 -3.48
N PRO A 170 9.36 -23.11 -3.71
CA PRO A 170 8.98 -23.86 -4.89
C PRO A 170 7.46 -24.12 -4.91
N VAL A 171 6.93 -24.40 -6.11
CA VAL A 171 5.47 -24.53 -6.32
C VAL A 171 4.89 -25.69 -5.52
N ASP A 172 5.58 -26.79 -5.39
CA ASP A 172 5.16 -27.97 -4.63
C ASP A 172 4.98 -27.72 -3.12
N THR A 173 5.69 -26.72 -2.57
CA THR A 173 5.47 -26.25 -1.19
C THR A 173 4.20 -25.41 -1.06
N LEU A 174 3.75 -24.76 -2.14
CA LEU A 174 2.66 -23.78 -2.14
C LEU A 174 1.35 -24.34 -2.65
N LEU A 175 1.39 -25.40 -3.44
CA LEU A 175 0.24 -25.97 -4.15
C LEU A 175 0.13 -27.48 -3.89
N GLN A 176 -1.08 -27.91 -3.60
CA GLN A 176 -1.43 -29.32 -3.49
C GLN A 176 -2.62 -29.63 -4.39
N TYR A 177 -2.53 -30.68 -5.21
CA TYR A 177 -3.65 -31.22 -5.96
C TYR A 177 -4.33 -32.32 -5.13
N ARG A 178 -5.66 -32.34 -5.12
CA ARG A 178 -6.46 -33.35 -4.41
C ARG A 178 -7.63 -33.78 -5.28
#